data_00a40889e1af08447d00aabd3611ca6a
#
_entry.id   00a40889e1af08447d00aabd3611ca6a
#
_cell.length_a   1.000
_cell.length_b   1.000
_cell.length_c   1.000
_cell.angle_alpha   90.00
_cell.angle_beta   90.00
_cell.angle_gamma   90.00
#
_symmetry.space_group_name_H-M   'P 1'
#
loop_
_entity.id
_entity.type
_entity.pdbx_description
1 polymer ?
#
loop_
_entity_poly.entity_id
_entity_poly.type
_entity_poly.pdbx_seq_one_letter_code
_entity_poly.pdbx_strand_id
1 'polypeptide(L)'
;LALAEASVNGGATALRINDKKNVYNVKKKLNVPVIGIKKRKVKNSNVVITPFCEDINSLADSGADIIAFDATIRRRPVEIEKLIEFIHKKNCVSMADCSNYNEAVNASFLGADIVASTLSGYIKGKIPKNPDFRIISKFSQNDINKPIIAEGRINTPKQAAQAIKMGAHAVVVGTAINRIEIITNWFAEEIIK
;
A
#
# COMPACT_ATOMS: atom_id res chain seq x y z
N LEU A 1 0.36 -1.96 -18.26
CA LEU A 1 0.50 -0.57 -18.67
C LEU A 1 -0.87 0.06 -18.97
N ALA A 2 -1.72 -0.55 -19.80
CA ALA A 2 -3.04 0.01 -20.18
C ALA A 2 -3.92 0.40 -18.96
N LEU A 3 -3.99 -0.44 -17.92
CA LEU A 3 -4.71 -0.10 -16.68
C LEU A 3 -4.09 1.09 -15.94
N ALA A 4 -2.78 1.24 -15.97
CA ALA A 4 -2.09 2.37 -15.37
C ALA A 4 -2.41 3.68 -16.12
N GLU A 5 -2.35 3.64 -17.45
CA GLU A 5 -2.73 4.76 -18.32
C GLU A 5 -4.19 5.17 -18.10
N ALA A 6 -5.11 4.20 -18.10
CA ALA A 6 -6.53 4.46 -17.84
C ALA A 6 -6.76 5.07 -16.46
N SER A 7 -6.04 4.61 -15.42
CA SER A 7 -6.14 5.17 -14.08
C SER A 7 -5.67 6.63 -14.01
N VAL A 8 -4.54 6.95 -14.66
CA VAL A 8 -4.02 8.33 -14.72
C VAL A 8 -4.97 9.23 -15.50
N ASN A 9 -5.48 8.79 -16.64
CA ASN A 9 -6.48 9.52 -17.42
C ASN A 9 -7.79 9.75 -16.63
N GLY A 10 -8.12 8.84 -15.72
CA GLY A 10 -9.24 8.96 -14.78
C GLY A 10 -8.96 9.82 -13.55
N GLY A 11 -7.75 10.42 -13.44
CA GLY A 11 -7.40 11.35 -12.37
C GLY A 11 -6.55 10.76 -11.23
N ALA A 12 -5.97 9.56 -11.39
CA ALA A 12 -5.02 9.06 -10.41
C ALA A 12 -3.73 9.91 -10.43
N THR A 13 -3.33 10.41 -9.27
CA THR A 13 -2.14 11.28 -9.10
C THR A 13 -0.87 10.50 -8.77
N ALA A 14 -1.00 9.23 -8.38
CA ALA A 14 0.10 8.29 -8.14
C ALA A 14 -0.38 6.86 -8.42
N LEU A 15 0.56 5.94 -8.62
CA LEU A 15 0.25 4.53 -8.89
C LEU A 15 1.00 3.61 -7.93
N ARG A 16 0.31 2.59 -7.38
CA ARG A 16 0.94 1.52 -6.60
C ARG A 16 1.12 0.28 -7.47
N ILE A 17 2.36 -0.07 -7.75
CA ILE A 17 2.73 -1.05 -8.76
C ILE A 17 3.55 -2.18 -8.16
N ASN A 18 3.15 -3.41 -8.47
CA ASN A 18 3.89 -4.61 -8.06
C ASN A 18 4.86 -5.04 -9.16
N ASP A 19 6.09 -5.36 -8.76
CA ASP A 19 7.18 -5.89 -9.57
C ASP A 19 7.97 -4.84 -10.38
N LYS A 20 9.30 -5.03 -10.37
CA LYS A 20 10.26 -4.15 -11.04
C LYS A 20 9.97 -3.90 -12.52
N LYS A 21 9.56 -4.96 -13.27
CA LYS A 21 9.24 -4.84 -14.70
C LYS A 21 8.06 -3.91 -14.94
N ASN A 22 7.02 -4.01 -14.09
CA ASN A 22 5.85 -3.15 -14.19
C ASN A 22 6.17 -1.71 -13.77
N VAL A 23 6.95 -1.52 -12.68
CA VAL A 23 7.44 -0.19 -12.27
C VAL A 23 8.20 0.47 -13.40
N TYR A 24 9.19 -0.20 -13.98
CA TYR A 24 9.97 0.31 -15.10
C TYR A 24 9.09 0.72 -16.30
N ASN A 25 8.16 -0.15 -16.72
CA ASN A 25 7.29 0.11 -17.86
C ASN A 25 6.36 1.32 -17.62
N VAL A 26 5.87 1.48 -16.39
CA VAL A 26 5.03 2.62 -16.01
C VAL A 26 5.85 3.90 -15.99
N LYS A 27 7.00 3.91 -15.32
CA LYS A 27 7.88 5.09 -15.23
C LYS A 27 8.40 5.56 -16.58
N LYS A 28 8.63 4.63 -17.51
CA LYS A 28 9.03 4.97 -18.88
C LYS A 28 7.94 5.71 -19.68
N LYS A 29 6.68 5.53 -19.34
CA LYS A 29 5.54 6.00 -20.11
C LYS A 29 4.72 7.10 -19.43
N LEU A 30 4.68 7.11 -18.12
CA LEU A 30 3.80 7.98 -17.33
C LEU A 30 4.62 8.84 -16.38
N ASN A 31 4.36 10.13 -16.38
CA ASN A 31 5.01 11.09 -15.49
C ASN A 31 4.19 11.28 -14.21
N VAL A 32 4.07 10.20 -13.41
CA VAL A 32 3.40 10.21 -12.10
C VAL A 32 4.27 9.50 -11.07
N PRO A 33 4.16 9.85 -9.78
CA PRO A 33 4.81 9.11 -8.71
C PRO A 33 4.37 7.64 -8.69
N VAL A 34 5.34 6.74 -8.46
CA VAL A 34 5.09 5.30 -8.38
C VAL A 34 5.51 4.76 -7.01
N ILE A 35 4.54 4.17 -6.32
CA ILE A 35 4.75 3.36 -5.11
C ILE A 35 5.09 1.94 -5.57
N GLY A 36 6.36 1.58 -5.51
CA GLY A 36 6.84 0.26 -5.87
C GLY A 36 6.67 -0.74 -4.73
N ILE A 37 6.22 -1.96 -5.06
CA ILE A 37 6.19 -3.10 -4.13
C ILE A 37 6.70 -4.36 -4.82
N LYS A 38 7.21 -5.30 -4.03
CA LYS A 38 7.49 -6.67 -4.48
C LYS A 38 6.76 -7.66 -3.59
N LYS A 39 5.72 -8.29 -4.13
CA LYS A 39 5.02 -9.38 -3.44
C LYS A 39 5.71 -10.71 -3.70
N ARG A 40 6.11 -11.40 -2.63
CA ARG A 40 6.70 -12.74 -2.70
C ARG A 40 6.45 -13.54 -1.42
N LYS A 41 6.38 -14.87 -1.56
CA LYS A 41 6.35 -15.77 -0.40
C LYS A 41 7.74 -15.87 0.21
N VAL A 42 7.80 -15.90 1.53
CA VAL A 42 9.02 -16.05 2.30
C VAL A 42 8.94 -17.33 3.14
N LYS A 43 9.97 -18.17 3.10
CA LYS A 43 10.02 -19.39 3.92
C LYS A 43 9.99 -19.01 5.41
N ASN A 44 9.14 -19.65 6.18
CA ASN A 44 8.98 -19.41 7.62
C ASN A 44 8.58 -17.97 8.01
N SER A 45 7.94 -17.21 7.10
CA SER A 45 7.42 -15.87 7.38
C SER A 45 6.11 -15.64 6.64
N ASN A 46 5.21 -14.86 7.28
CA ASN A 46 3.96 -14.40 6.66
C ASN A 46 4.07 -12.98 6.09
N VAL A 47 5.25 -12.37 6.14
CA VAL A 47 5.54 -11.09 5.50
C VAL A 47 5.68 -11.32 4.00
N VAL A 48 4.96 -10.55 3.17
CA VAL A 48 4.93 -10.76 1.72
C VAL A 48 5.26 -9.51 0.91
N ILE A 49 5.18 -8.30 1.48
CA ILE A 49 5.38 -7.04 0.77
C ILE A 49 6.81 -6.55 0.99
N THR A 50 7.62 -6.56 -0.04
CA THR A 50 9.00 -6.04 -0.09
C THR A 50 9.84 -6.50 1.11
N PRO A 51 9.97 -7.83 1.33
CA PRO A 51 10.58 -8.36 2.55
C PRO A 51 12.10 -8.29 2.63
N PHE A 52 12.82 -7.97 1.54
CA PHE A 52 14.27 -7.98 1.45
C PHE A 52 14.85 -6.70 0.86
N CYS A 53 16.11 -6.38 1.21
CA CYS A 53 16.84 -5.26 0.62
C CYS A 53 17.05 -5.39 -0.89
N GLU A 54 17.14 -6.60 -1.42
CA GLU A 54 17.24 -6.86 -2.86
C GLU A 54 15.96 -6.45 -3.61
N ASP A 55 14.80 -6.62 -2.98
CA ASP A 55 13.52 -6.18 -3.53
C ASP A 55 13.50 -4.65 -3.62
N ILE A 56 13.96 -3.95 -2.57
CA ILE A 56 14.10 -2.49 -2.54
C ILE A 56 15.04 -2.03 -3.66
N ASN A 57 16.23 -2.66 -3.77
CA ASN A 57 17.18 -2.32 -4.82
C ASN A 57 16.56 -2.42 -6.21
N SER A 58 15.89 -3.54 -6.49
CA SER A 58 15.29 -3.78 -7.80
C SER A 58 14.15 -2.81 -8.14
N LEU A 59 13.39 -2.34 -7.15
CA LEU A 59 12.31 -1.36 -7.32
C LEU A 59 12.89 0.04 -7.55
N ALA A 60 13.88 0.46 -6.75
CA ALA A 60 14.55 1.74 -6.89
C ALA A 60 15.23 1.86 -8.26
N ASP A 61 15.99 0.83 -8.68
CA ASP A 61 16.66 0.78 -9.99
C ASP A 61 15.65 0.82 -11.16
N SER A 62 14.40 0.44 -10.91
CA SER A 62 13.30 0.54 -11.88
C SER A 62 12.57 1.88 -11.88
N GLY A 63 12.99 2.83 -11.01
CA GLY A 63 12.48 4.19 -10.93
C GLY A 63 11.30 4.38 -9.97
N ALA A 64 11.09 3.49 -8.99
CA ALA A 64 10.10 3.74 -7.94
C ALA A 64 10.48 4.99 -7.14
N ASP A 65 9.52 5.89 -6.91
CA ASP A 65 9.70 7.11 -6.10
C ASP A 65 9.48 6.81 -4.62
N ILE A 66 8.54 5.91 -4.34
CA ILE A 66 8.16 5.45 -3.01
C ILE A 66 8.28 3.93 -2.99
N ILE A 67 8.79 3.36 -1.92
CA ILE A 67 8.83 1.90 -1.75
C ILE A 67 8.03 1.53 -0.52
N ALA A 68 6.96 0.74 -0.72
CA ALA A 68 6.16 0.24 0.37
C ALA A 68 6.60 -1.16 0.80
N PHE A 69 6.59 -1.38 2.10
CA PHE A 69 7.00 -2.63 2.73
C PHE A 69 6.05 -3.02 3.87
N ASP A 70 5.97 -4.30 4.16
CA ASP A 70 5.21 -4.82 5.29
C ASP A 70 5.86 -4.38 6.61
N ALA A 71 5.17 -3.55 7.39
CA ALA A 71 5.64 -3.02 8.67
C ALA A 71 5.02 -3.72 9.89
N THR A 72 4.42 -4.90 9.70
CA THR A 72 3.85 -5.66 10.81
C THR A 72 4.95 -6.29 11.70
N ILE A 73 4.62 -6.54 12.97
CA ILE A 73 5.53 -7.18 13.94
C ILE A 73 5.71 -8.69 13.73
N ARG A 74 5.17 -9.26 12.64
CA ARG A 74 5.30 -10.68 12.32
C ARG A 74 6.77 -11.05 12.06
N ARG A 75 7.10 -12.34 12.32
CA ARG A 75 8.43 -12.87 12.00
C ARG A 75 8.82 -12.52 10.58
N ARG A 76 10.00 -11.96 10.39
CA ARG A 76 10.45 -11.35 9.13
C ARG A 76 11.92 -11.67 8.85
N PRO A 77 12.34 -11.65 7.57
CA PRO A 77 13.74 -11.94 7.20
C PRO A 77 14.67 -10.75 7.42
N VAL A 78 14.18 -9.53 7.35
CA VAL A 78 14.94 -8.28 7.53
C VAL A 78 14.15 -7.34 8.44
N GLU A 79 14.80 -6.75 9.43
CA GLU A 79 14.17 -5.83 10.38
C GLU A 79 13.66 -4.55 9.70
N ILE A 80 12.58 -3.98 10.26
CA ILE A 80 11.89 -2.79 9.72
C ILE A 80 12.86 -1.62 9.55
N GLU A 81 13.62 -1.31 10.60
CA GLU A 81 14.61 -0.24 10.61
C GLU A 81 15.60 -0.37 9.44
N LYS A 82 16.13 -1.57 9.23
CA LYS A 82 17.08 -1.85 8.14
C LYS A 82 16.44 -1.66 6.75
N LEU A 83 15.15 -2.01 6.58
CA LEU A 83 14.44 -1.75 5.33
C LEU A 83 14.29 -0.25 5.08
N ILE A 84 13.89 0.51 6.10
CA ILE A 84 13.74 1.98 6.03
C ILE A 84 15.08 2.64 5.66
N GLU A 85 16.15 2.32 6.38
CA GLU A 85 17.49 2.83 6.07
C GLU A 85 17.91 2.51 4.62
N PHE A 86 17.62 1.29 4.16
CA PHE A 86 18.00 0.88 2.82
C PHE A 86 17.19 1.60 1.74
N ILE A 87 15.90 1.88 1.99
CA ILE A 87 15.04 2.68 1.11
C ILE A 87 15.61 4.11 1.01
N HIS A 88 15.96 4.72 2.14
CA HIS A 88 16.53 6.06 2.17
C HIS A 88 17.90 6.14 1.47
N LYS A 89 18.76 5.11 1.61
CA LYS A 89 20.02 5.00 0.87
C LYS A 89 19.84 4.95 -0.66
N LYS A 90 18.64 4.56 -1.12
CA LYS A 90 18.25 4.57 -2.52
C LYS A 90 17.58 5.88 -2.97
N ASN A 91 17.53 6.90 -2.11
CA ASN A 91 16.83 8.17 -2.34
C ASN A 91 15.34 7.98 -2.65
N CYS A 92 14.71 6.94 -2.10
CA CYS A 92 13.28 6.68 -2.19
C CYS A 92 12.59 7.05 -0.87
N VAL A 93 11.30 7.40 -0.97
CA VAL A 93 10.42 7.60 0.18
C VAL A 93 9.96 6.24 0.73
N SER A 94 10.00 6.04 2.02
CA SER A 94 9.57 4.80 2.69
C SER A 94 8.09 4.85 3.08
N MET A 95 7.32 3.80 2.72
CA MET A 95 5.91 3.66 3.08
C MET A 95 5.69 2.38 3.88
N ALA A 96 5.25 2.52 5.12
CA ALA A 96 5.02 1.41 6.04
C ALA A 96 3.58 0.89 5.93
N ASP A 97 3.40 -0.34 5.41
CA ASP A 97 2.11 -1.03 5.36
C ASP A 97 1.81 -1.66 6.73
N CYS A 98 0.88 -1.07 7.48
CA CYS A 98 0.54 -1.45 8.85
C CYS A 98 -0.80 -2.17 8.93
N SER A 99 -0.97 -3.03 9.94
CA SER A 99 -2.24 -3.68 10.25
C SER A 99 -2.95 -3.07 11.46
N ASN A 100 -2.24 -2.30 12.27
CA ASN A 100 -2.76 -1.67 13.48
C ASN A 100 -1.97 -0.40 13.85
N TYR A 101 -2.49 0.33 14.84
CA TYR A 101 -1.92 1.59 15.31
C TYR A 101 -0.49 1.45 15.87
N ASN A 102 -0.23 0.42 16.67
CA ASN A 102 1.08 0.26 17.30
C ASN A 102 2.18 0.02 16.27
N GLU A 103 1.87 -0.70 15.19
CA GLU A 103 2.80 -0.89 14.06
C GLU A 103 3.11 0.42 13.35
N ALA A 104 2.09 1.29 13.16
CA ALA A 104 2.29 2.60 12.56
C ALA A 104 3.14 3.53 13.44
N VAL A 105 2.91 3.53 14.75
CA VAL A 105 3.74 4.26 15.72
C VAL A 105 5.18 3.76 15.67
N ASN A 106 5.38 2.45 15.72
CA ASN A 106 6.71 1.87 15.67
C ASN A 106 7.44 2.20 14.36
N ALA A 107 6.76 2.06 13.21
CA ALA A 107 7.36 2.39 11.92
C ALA A 107 7.72 3.89 11.82
N SER A 108 6.86 4.77 12.32
CA SER A 108 7.11 6.22 12.39
C SER A 108 8.32 6.55 13.26
N PHE A 109 8.45 5.92 14.42
CA PHE A 109 9.58 6.06 15.33
C PHE A 109 10.89 5.58 14.68
N LEU A 110 10.84 4.49 13.92
CA LEU A 110 11.98 3.96 13.16
C LEU A 110 12.31 4.77 11.89
N GLY A 111 11.58 5.86 11.62
CA GLY A 111 11.90 6.79 10.55
C GLY A 111 11.12 6.59 9.24
N ALA A 112 10.06 5.78 9.21
CA ALA A 112 9.21 5.68 8.02
C ALA A 112 8.62 7.06 7.66
N ASP A 113 8.60 7.40 6.37
CA ASP A 113 8.11 8.69 5.89
C ASP A 113 6.58 8.73 5.77
N ILE A 114 5.97 7.59 5.45
CA ILE A 114 4.52 7.42 5.24
C ILE A 114 4.05 6.19 6.01
N VAL A 115 2.85 6.25 6.59
CA VAL A 115 2.15 5.10 7.16
C VAL A 115 0.87 4.79 6.40
N ALA A 116 0.55 3.51 6.24
CA ALA A 116 -0.63 3.07 5.51
C ALA A 116 -1.41 1.97 6.24
N SER A 117 -2.73 1.98 6.08
CA SER A 117 -3.65 0.99 6.67
C SER A 117 -3.75 -0.32 5.88
N THR A 118 -2.87 -0.54 4.91
CA THR A 118 -2.90 -1.60 3.89
C THR A 118 -3.19 -2.99 4.44
N LEU A 119 -2.58 -3.35 5.56
CA LEU A 119 -2.67 -4.70 6.13
C LEU A 119 -3.73 -4.85 7.22
N SER A 120 -4.48 -3.79 7.54
CA SER A 120 -5.59 -3.86 8.47
C SER A 120 -6.66 -4.87 8.00
N GLY A 121 -6.99 -5.83 8.88
CA GLY A 121 -7.95 -6.89 8.58
C GLY A 121 -7.42 -8.03 7.70
N TYR A 122 -6.15 -8.02 7.28
CA TYR A 122 -5.55 -9.10 6.48
C TYR A 122 -4.64 -10.05 7.26
N ILE A 123 -4.40 -9.78 8.54
CA ILE A 123 -3.42 -10.52 9.35
C ILE A 123 -4.04 -11.70 10.08
N LYS A 124 -5.27 -11.57 10.56
CA LYS A 124 -5.95 -12.59 11.37
C LYS A 124 -7.42 -12.75 10.98
N GLY A 125 -7.90 -13.99 10.97
CA GLY A 125 -9.32 -14.30 10.80
C GLY A 125 -9.86 -14.06 9.38
N LYS A 126 -11.18 -13.93 9.29
CA LYS A 126 -11.88 -13.66 8.04
C LYS A 126 -11.67 -12.18 7.63
N ILE A 127 -11.31 -11.96 6.39
CA ILE A 127 -11.14 -10.60 5.85
C ILE A 127 -12.47 -9.84 5.91
N PRO A 128 -12.53 -8.66 6.57
CA PRO A 128 -13.75 -7.87 6.63
C PRO A 128 -14.18 -7.37 5.25
N LYS A 129 -15.47 -7.11 5.07
CA LYS A 129 -16.01 -6.56 3.80
C LYS A 129 -15.69 -5.07 3.62
N ASN A 130 -15.71 -4.30 4.71
CA ASN A 130 -15.59 -2.84 4.68
C ASN A 130 -14.16 -2.36 5.01
N PRO A 131 -13.78 -1.14 4.57
CA PRO A 131 -12.56 -0.48 5.01
C PRO A 131 -12.50 -0.30 6.53
N ASP A 132 -11.30 -0.26 7.07
CA ASP A 132 -11.11 0.04 8.48
C ASP A 132 -10.94 1.54 8.73
N PHE A 133 -12.06 2.25 8.78
CA PHE A 133 -12.05 3.68 9.06
C PHE A 133 -11.58 4.02 10.48
N ARG A 134 -11.70 3.08 11.45
CA ARG A 134 -11.27 3.30 12.82
C ARG A 134 -9.75 3.44 12.93
N ILE A 135 -9.01 2.62 12.16
CA ILE A 135 -7.55 2.72 12.16
C ILE A 135 -7.09 4.03 11.53
N ILE A 136 -7.74 4.49 10.44
CA ILE A 136 -7.43 5.76 9.78
C ILE A 136 -7.64 6.92 10.76
N SER A 137 -8.81 6.98 11.40
CA SER A 137 -9.10 7.99 12.43
C SER A 137 -8.11 7.93 13.59
N LYS A 138 -7.75 6.72 14.03
CA LYS A 138 -6.78 6.54 15.12
C LYS A 138 -5.37 7.02 14.73
N PHE A 139 -4.96 6.82 13.48
CA PHE A 139 -3.70 7.37 12.97
C PHE A 139 -3.72 8.91 12.96
N SER A 140 -4.82 9.50 12.52
CA SER A 140 -4.97 10.95 12.38
C SER A 140 -5.11 11.69 13.72
N GLN A 141 -5.74 11.08 14.71
CA GLN A 141 -6.04 11.71 16.01
C GLN A 141 -4.92 11.58 17.04
N ASN A 142 -3.94 10.75 16.80
CA ASN A 142 -2.84 10.50 17.71
C ASN A 142 -1.53 10.81 17.00
N ASP A 143 -0.57 11.38 17.67
CA ASP A 143 0.69 11.99 17.22
C ASP A 143 1.58 11.17 16.26
N ILE A 144 0.97 10.49 15.29
CA ILE A 144 1.68 9.97 14.12
C ILE A 144 1.90 11.17 13.18
N ASN A 145 2.97 11.91 13.43
CA ASN A 145 3.33 13.07 12.60
C ASN A 145 3.88 12.66 11.23
N LYS A 146 3.11 11.84 10.50
CA LYS A 146 3.45 11.31 9.17
C LYS A 146 2.21 11.34 8.26
N PRO A 147 2.39 11.51 6.95
CA PRO A 147 1.30 11.33 5.99
C PRO A 147 0.66 9.95 6.13
N ILE A 148 -0.68 9.92 6.11
CA ILE A 148 -1.49 8.71 6.27
C ILE A 148 -2.11 8.33 4.93
N ILE A 149 -1.85 7.11 4.48
CA ILE A 149 -2.48 6.54 3.30
C ILE A 149 -3.55 5.54 3.71
N ALA A 150 -4.79 5.81 3.30
CA ALA A 150 -5.87 4.84 3.46
C ALA A 150 -5.83 3.82 2.33
N GLU A 151 -5.59 2.57 2.66
CA GLU A 151 -5.59 1.46 1.71
C GLU A 151 -6.25 0.22 2.33
N GLY A 152 -6.97 -0.50 1.51
CA GLY A 152 -7.60 -1.77 1.87
C GLY A 152 -9.12 -1.70 1.86
N ARG A 153 -9.75 -2.52 1.00
CA ARG A 153 -11.21 -2.70 0.88
C ARG A 153 -12.02 -1.42 0.59
N ILE A 154 -11.38 -0.38 0.06
CA ILE A 154 -12.06 0.81 -0.42
C ILE A 154 -12.60 0.49 -1.80
N ASN A 155 -13.92 0.28 -1.91
CA ASN A 155 -14.57 -0.26 -3.09
C ASN A 155 -15.59 0.70 -3.72
N THR A 156 -15.84 1.85 -3.08
CA THR A 156 -16.74 2.88 -3.61
C THR A 156 -16.16 4.29 -3.48
N PRO A 157 -16.55 5.25 -4.34
CA PRO A 157 -16.12 6.64 -4.22
C PRO A 157 -16.50 7.27 -2.88
N LYS A 158 -17.66 6.90 -2.31
CA LYS A 158 -18.10 7.38 -0.98
C LYS A 158 -17.16 6.92 0.13
N GLN A 159 -16.67 5.68 0.07
CA GLN A 159 -15.69 5.17 1.03
C GLN A 159 -14.34 5.89 0.91
N ALA A 160 -13.89 6.21 -0.30
CA ALA A 160 -12.68 7.00 -0.52
C ALA A 160 -12.82 8.41 0.08
N ALA A 161 -13.92 9.10 -0.22
CA ALA A 161 -14.21 10.41 0.36
C ALA A 161 -14.31 10.38 1.90
N GLN A 162 -14.86 9.30 2.47
CA GLN A 162 -14.94 9.11 3.91
C GLN A 162 -13.54 8.93 4.52
N ALA A 163 -12.65 8.17 3.88
CA ALA A 163 -11.26 8.00 4.35
C ALA A 163 -10.53 9.36 4.46
N ILE A 164 -10.69 10.22 3.46
CA ILE A 164 -10.12 11.59 3.49
C ILE A 164 -10.72 12.41 4.66
N LYS A 165 -12.05 12.38 4.85
CA LYS A 165 -12.71 13.08 5.96
C LYS A 165 -12.23 12.58 7.34
N MET A 166 -11.77 11.35 7.43
CA MET A 166 -11.21 10.75 8.65
C MET A 166 -9.71 11.00 8.84
N GLY A 167 -9.10 11.84 7.99
CA GLY A 167 -7.74 12.31 8.15
C GLY A 167 -6.70 11.58 7.30
N ALA A 168 -7.10 10.76 6.34
CA ALA A 168 -6.16 10.26 5.36
C ALA A 168 -5.72 11.38 4.40
N HIS A 169 -4.42 11.44 4.11
CA HIS A 169 -3.84 12.37 3.15
C HIS A 169 -4.06 11.93 1.69
N ALA A 170 -4.14 10.63 1.48
CA ALA A 170 -4.47 10.03 0.18
C ALA A 170 -5.11 8.66 0.36
N VAL A 171 -5.68 8.14 -0.74
CA VAL A 171 -6.38 6.85 -0.78
C VAL A 171 -5.83 6.00 -1.90
N VAL A 172 -5.50 4.74 -1.61
CA VAL A 172 -5.16 3.75 -2.62
C VAL A 172 -6.35 2.83 -2.85
N VAL A 173 -6.84 2.81 -4.09
CA VAL A 173 -7.92 1.94 -4.54
C VAL A 173 -7.35 0.88 -5.48
N GLY A 174 -7.49 -0.37 -5.12
CA GLY A 174 -7.02 -1.51 -5.92
C GLY A 174 -8.17 -2.26 -6.59
N THR A 175 -8.80 -3.16 -5.86
CA THR A 175 -9.79 -4.12 -6.37
C THR A 175 -10.90 -3.47 -7.20
N ALA A 176 -11.48 -2.38 -6.73
CA ALA A 176 -12.57 -1.69 -7.42
C ALA A 176 -12.17 -1.00 -8.75
N ILE A 177 -10.88 -0.93 -9.07
CA ILE A 177 -10.38 -0.32 -10.30
C ILE A 177 -9.75 -1.35 -11.23
N ASN A 178 -9.01 -2.32 -10.70
CA ASN A 178 -8.13 -3.16 -11.51
C ASN A 178 -8.42 -4.67 -11.44
N ARG A 179 -9.40 -5.11 -10.62
CA ARG A 179 -9.80 -6.52 -10.51
C ARG A 179 -11.16 -6.75 -11.13
N ILE A 180 -11.18 -6.67 -12.47
CA ILE A 180 -12.40 -6.77 -13.29
C ILE A 180 -13.17 -8.04 -12.97
N GLU A 181 -12.48 -9.18 -12.79
CA GLU A 181 -13.09 -10.46 -12.45
C GLU A 181 -13.84 -10.44 -11.11
N ILE A 182 -13.31 -9.71 -10.13
CA ILE A 182 -13.96 -9.58 -8.82
C ILE A 182 -15.16 -8.65 -8.91
N ILE A 183 -15.01 -7.53 -9.61
CA ILE A 183 -16.10 -6.57 -9.79
C ILE A 183 -17.25 -7.21 -10.58
N THR A 184 -16.93 -7.90 -11.66
CA THR A 184 -17.93 -8.64 -12.46
C THR A 184 -18.68 -9.65 -11.60
N ASN A 185 -17.96 -10.39 -10.73
CA ASN A 185 -18.59 -11.33 -9.81
C ASN A 185 -19.55 -10.66 -8.82
N TRP A 186 -19.21 -9.48 -8.29
CA TRP A 186 -20.13 -8.74 -7.41
C TRP A 186 -21.47 -8.41 -8.08
N PHE A 187 -21.44 -8.02 -9.36
CA PHE A 187 -22.67 -7.79 -10.13
C PHE A 187 -23.43 -9.11 -10.40
N ALA A 188 -22.72 -10.15 -10.82
CA ALA A 188 -23.33 -11.43 -11.11
C ALA A 188 -24.03 -12.04 -9.88
N GLU A 189 -23.35 -12.03 -8.73
CA GLU A 189 -23.94 -12.53 -7.47
C GLU A 189 -25.18 -11.75 -7.03
N GLU A 190 -25.25 -10.45 -7.29
CA GLU A 190 -26.40 -9.62 -6.90
C GLU A 190 -27.59 -9.81 -7.82
N ILE A 191 -27.37 -10.11 -9.11
CA ILE A 191 -28.45 -10.36 -10.10
C ILE A 191 -29.12 -11.71 -9.85
N ILE A 192 -28.40 -12.71 -9.33
CA ILE A 192 -28.90 -14.06 -9.10
C ILE A 192 -29.70 -14.20 -7.79
N LYS A 193 -29.61 -13.24 -6.88
CA LYS A 193 -30.41 -13.18 -5.64
C LYS A 193 -31.87 -12.83 -5.90
#